data_98d7253b34e7a5b3456741b098998864
#
_entry.id   98d7253b34e7a5b3456741b098998864
#
_cell.length_a   1.000
_cell.length_b   1.000
_cell.length_c   1.000
_cell.angle_alpha   90.00
_cell.angle_beta   90.00
_cell.angle_gamma   90.00
#
_symmetry.space_group_name_H-M   'P 1'
#
loop_
_entity.id
_entity.type
_entity.pdbx_description
1 polymer ?
#
loop_
_entity_poly.entity_id
_entity_poly.type
_entity_poly.pdbx_seq_one_letter_code
_entity_poly.pdbx_strand_id
1 'polypeptide(L)'
;MPAYYNEIEPFAAEWLRNLIAAGLIADGDVDTRSIEDVKPDDLKQYTQCHFFAGIGVWSYALRKAGWSDDKHVWTGSCPCQPFSTSGKGDGFTDERHLWPALFHLISECRPDIIFGEQVASKGGLTWLDLVQTDLEAKDYATTAVDLCAAGFGSPHIRQRLYWVADSNGEQRKRSGNTRPARWDEYSNGGKASRLGIAYSERCSRFEIERNRENALLEVAGSGGNHNTKKTNGYWRDADWLYCTDDKWRPVESGTFPLVNGIAGRVGRLRAYGNAIVAPVAEGFIKSYMDTVAGMQ
;
A
#
# COMPACT_ATOMS: atom_id res chain seq x y z
N MET A 1 6.38 -23.62 -4.00
CA MET A 1 4.91 -23.78 -3.90
C MET A 1 4.24 -22.56 -4.52
N PRO A 2 3.03 -22.65 -5.07
CA PRO A 2 2.38 -21.52 -5.73
C PRO A 2 1.96 -20.42 -4.75
N ALA A 3 1.65 -19.25 -5.30
CA ALA A 3 1.02 -18.15 -4.57
C ALA A 3 -0.51 -18.21 -4.70
N TYR A 4 -1.20 -17.63 -3.74
CA TYR A 4 -2.65 -17.47 -3.73
C TYR A 4 -3.01 -15.99 -3.82
N TYR A 5 -3.91 -15.65 -4.73
CA TYR A 5 -4.40 -14.30 -4.95
C TYR A 5 -5.91 -14.24 -4.78
N ASN A 6 -6.39 -13.61 -3.71
CA ASN A 6 -7.83 -13.38 -3.53
C ASN A 6 -8.19 -11.97 -4.05
N GLU A 7 -9.02 -11.93 -5.08
CA GLU A 7 -9.48 -10.68 -5.70
C GLU A 7 -10.87 -10.86 -6.32
N ILE A 8 -11.87 -10.22 -5.75
CA ILE A 8 -13.26 -10.37 -6.15
C ILE A 8 -13.62 -9.59 -7.44
N GLU A 9 -12.83 -8.54 -7.76
CA GLU A 9 -13.13 -7.70 -8.92
C GLU A 9 -12.65 -8.38 -10.21
N PRO A 10 -13.57 -8.68 -11.18
CA PRO A 10 -13.21 -9.52 -12.33
C PRO A 10 -12.10 -8.97 -13.21
N PHE A 11 -12.04 -7.65 -13.38
CA PHE A 11 -11.00 -7.01 -14.19
C PHE A 11 -9.62 -7.14 -13.53
N ALA A 12 -9.53 -6.91 -12.20
CA ALA A 12 -8.29 -7.06 -11.46
C ALA A 12 -7.86 -8.55 -11.39
N ALA A 13 -8.81 -9.47 -11.22
CA ALA A 13 -8.53 -10.91 -11.26
C ALA A 13 -7.95 -11.36 -12.61
N GLU A 14 -8.48 -10.86 -13.73
CA GLU A 14 -7.94 -11.15 -15.05
C GLU A 14 -6.56 -10.50 -15.26
N TRP A 15 -6.36 -9.31 -14.69
CA TRP A 15 -5.05 -8.66 -14.70
C TRP A 15 -4.00 -9.49 -13.96
N LEU A 16 -4.35 -10.06 -12.80
CA LEU A 16 -3.47 -10.96 -12.05
C LEU A 16 -3.08 -12.19 -12.89
N ARG A 17 -4.03 -12.84 -13.55
CA ARG A 17 -3.74 -13.99 -14.45
C ARG A 17 -2.77 -13.63 -15.55
N ASN A 18 -2.94 -12.46 -16.15
CA ASN A 18 -2.02 -11.95 -17.17
C ASN A 18 -0.61 -11.68 -16.62
N LEU A 19 -0.49 -11.12 -15.41
CA LEU A 19 0.81 -10.90 -14.77
C LEU A 19 1.50 -12.22 -14.39
N ILE A 20 0.75 -13.20 -13.91
CA ILE A 20 1.25 -14.57 -13.63
C ILE A 20 1.78 -15.18 -14.93
N ALA A 21 0.97 -15.19 -16.00
CA ALA A 21 1.36 -15.74 -17.31
C ALA A 21 2.59 -15.03 -17.90
N ALA A 22 2.77 -13.73 -17.63
CA ALA A 22 3.94 -12.96 -18.03
C ALA A 22 5.15 -13.15 -17.12
N GLY A 23 5.04 -13.92 -16.04
CA GLY A 23 6.11 -14.14 -15.07
C GLY A 23 6.52 -12.89 -14.28
N LEU A 24 5.65 -11.89 -14.17
CA LEU A 24 5.95 -10.62 -13.49
C LEU A 24 5.69 -10.66 -11.97
N ILE A 25 4.79 -11.53 -11.53
CA ILE A 25 4.49 -11.82 -10.13
C ILE A 25 4.66 -13.31 -9.84
N ALA A 26 4.59 -13.73 -8.59
CA ALA A 26 4.73 -15.14 -8.21
C ALA A 26 3.66 -15.99 -8.91
N ASP A 27 4.07 -17.16 -9.41
CA ASP A 27 3.16 -18.13 -10.03
C ASP A 27 2.13 -18.64 -9.02
N GLY A 28 0.87 -18.79 -9.43
CA GLY A 28 -0.17 -19.20 -8.50
C GLY A 28 -1.59 -19.10 -9.04
N ASP A 29 -2.54 -19.22 -8.13
CA ASP A 29 -3.97 -19.31 -8.39
C ASP A 29 -4.70 -18.01 -8.01
N VAL A 30 -5.66 -17.60 -8.85
CA VAL A 30 -6.51 -16.42 -8.61
C VAL A 30 -7.91 -16.87 -8.22
N ASP A 31 -8.28 -16.60 -6.97
CA ASP A 31 -9.58 -16.89 -6.38
C ASP A 31 -10.45 -15.63 -6.37
N THR A 32 -11.62 -15.72 -6.98
CA THR A 32 -12.58 -14.61 -7.11
C THR A 32 -13.72 -14.66 -6.10
N ARG A 33 -13.68 -15.58 -5.14
CA ARG A 33 -14.65 -15.62 -4.03
C ARG A 33 -14.48 -14.41 -3.11
N SER A 34 -15.53 -14.08 -2.35
CA SER A 34 -15.37 -13.19 -1.19
C SER A 34 -14.37 -13.80 -0.21
N ILE A 35 -13.59 -12.96 0.46
CA ILE A 35 -12.68 -13.43 1.52
C ILE A 35 -13.45 -14.14 2.65
N GLU A 36 -14.71 -13.82 2.86
CA GLU A 36 -15.59 -14.44 3.85
C GLU A 36 -15.90 -15.91 3.54
N ASP A 37 -15.78 -16.31 2.26
CA ASP A 37 -16.00 -17.67 1.78
C ASP A 37 -14.71 -18.51 1.74
N VAL A 38 -13.54 -17.87 1.94
CA VAL A 38 -12.24 -18.54 1.95
C VAL A 38 -12.03 -19.25 3.27
N LYS A 39 -11.63 -20.51 3.22
CA LYS A 39 -11.38 -21.34 4.40
C LYS A 39 -9.87 -21.51 4.65
N PRO A 40 -9.45 -21.68 5.91
CA PRO A 40 -8.05 -21.95 6.24
C PRO A 40 -7.46 -23.14 5.46
N ASP A 41 -8.26 -24.18 5.22
CA ASP A 41 -7.82 -25.37 4.47
C ASP A 41 -7.47 -25.08 3.01
N ASP A 42 -8.11 -24.08 2.40
CA ASP A 42 -7.85 -23.66 1.02
C ASP A 42 -6.43 -23.09 0.87
N LEU A 43 -5.82 -22.60 1.96
CA LEU A 43 -4.56 -21.84 1.94
C LEU A 43 -3.31 -22.68 2.25
N LYS A 44 -3.46 -23.89 2.76
CA LYS A 44 -2.36 -24.74 3.27
C LYS A 44 -1.28 -25.07 2.24
N GLN A 45 -1.62 -25.07 0.96
CA GLN A 45 -0.73 -25.44 -0.13
C GLN A 45 0.09 -24.27 -0.67
N TYR A 46 -0.18 -23.05 -0.22
CA TYR A 46 0.43 -21.84 -0.76
C TYR A 46 1.54 -21.30 0.14
N THR A 47 2.60 -20.83 -0.50
CA THR A 47 3.72 -20.17 0.18
C THR A 47 3.43 -18.70 0.42
N GLN A 48 2.85 -18.05 -0.56
CA GLN A 48 2.45 -16.64 -0.48
C GLN A 48 0.93 -16.51 -0.61
N CYS A 49 0.31 -15.69 0.22
CA CYS A 49 -1.11 -15.40 0.11
C CYS A 49 -1.32 -13.89 0.04
N HIS A 50 -1.98 -13.45 -1.02
CA HIS A 50 -2.27 -12.05 -1.30
C HIS A 50 -3.76 -11.80 -1.26
N PHE A 51 -4.25 -11.20 -0.16
CA PHE A 51 -5.67 -10.87 0.01
C PHE A 51 -5.94 -9.44 -0.44
N PHE A 52 -7.10 -9.22 -1.07
CA PHE A 52 -7.41 -7.94 -1.73
C PHE A 52 -6.30 -7.58 -2.71
N ALA A 53 -5.93 -8.56 -3.52
CA ALA A 53 -4.68 -8.55 -4.29
C ALA A 53 -4.62 -7.43 -5.33
N GLY A 54 -5.78 -6.88 -5.75
CA GLY A 54 -5.86 -5.81 -6.74
C GLY A 54 -5.17 -6.22 -8.04
N ILE A 55 -4.25 -5.39 -8.48
CA ILE A 55 -3.44 -5.65 -9.69
C ILE A 55 -2.05 -6.27 -9.36
N GLY A 56 -1.92 -6.94 -8.22
CA GLY A 56 -0.72 -7.73 -7.88
C GLY A 56 0.50 -6.95 -7.43
N VAL A 57 0.34 -5.70 -6.99
CA VAL A 57 1.48 -4.83 -6.66
C VAL A 57 2.29 -5.34 -5.48
N TRP A 58 1.68 -5.98 -4.48
CA TRP A 58 2.42 -6.57 -3.37
C TRP A 58 3.37 -7.67 -3.83
N SER A 59 2.88 -8.64 -4.63
CA SER A 59 3.71 -9.72 -5.15
C SER A 59 4.85 -9.18 -6.04
N TYR A 60 4.56 -8.19 -6.88
CA TYR A 60 5.57 -7.51 -7.67
C TYR A 60 6.63 -6.81 -6.79
N ALA A 61 6.20 -6.09 -5.75
CA ALA A 61 7.10 -5.37 -4.85
C ALA A 61 7.96 -6.34 -4.01
N LEU A 62 7.42 -7.48 -3.57
CA LEU A 62 8.17 -8.53 -2.90
C LEU A 62 9.33 -9.03 -3.77
N ARG A 63 9.07 -9.40 -5.03
CA ARG A 63 10.12 -9.80 -5.98
C ARG A 63 11.15 -8.70 -6.21
N LYS A 64 10.73 -7.43 -6.36
CA LYS A 64 11.64 -6.29 -6.52
C LYS A 64 12.48 -6.02 -5.28
N ALA A 65 11.96 -6.32 -4.11
CA ALA A 65 12.71 -6.24 -2.85
C ALA A 65 13.71 -7.40 -2.66
N GLY A 66 13.64 -8.45 -3.48
CA GLY A 66 14.47 -9.65 -3.35
C GLY A 66 13.87 -10.71 -2.43
N TRP A 67 12.56 -10.63 -2.13
CA TRP A 67 11.84 -11.67 -1.41
C TRP A 67 11.63 -12.86 -2.32
N SER A 68 12.10 -14.05 -1.92
CA SER A 68 11.98 -15.26 -2.73
C SER A 68 10.52 -15.75 -2.77
N ASP A 69 10.08 -16.30 -3.92
CA ASP A 69 8.73 -16.82 -4.10
C ASP A 69 8.43 -18.04 -3.21
N ASP A 70 9.46 -18.74 -2.75
CA ASP A 70 9.37 -19.90 -1.84
C ASP A 70 9.40 -19.51 -0.34
N LYS A 71 9.54 -18.22 -0.05
CA LYS A 71 9.51 -17.69 1.31
C LYS A 71 8.11 -17.28 1.72
N HIS A 72 7.63 -17.86 2.84
CA HIS A 72 6.29 -17.56 3.36
C HIS A 72 6.07 -16.08 3.64
N VAL A 73 4.95 -15.57 3.16
CA VAL A 73 4.47 -14.21 3.43
C VAL A 73 3.00 -14.07 3.06
N TRP A 74 2.27 -13.33 3.87
CA TRP A 74 0.92 -12.88 3.55
C TRP A 74 0.92 -11.38 3.29
N THR A 75 0.02 -10.91 2.43
CA THR A 75 -0.22 -9.48 2.23
C THR A 75 -1.70 -9.18 2.22
N GLY A 76 -2.10 -8.01 2.75
CA GLY A 76 -3.49 -7.63 2.75
C GLY A 76 -3.67 -6.12 2.84
N SER A 77 -4.31 -5.53 1.81
CA SER A 77 -4.75 -4.13 1.82
C SER A 77 -6.26 -4.09 1.91
N CYS A 78 -6.81 -4.21 3.11
CA CYS A 78 -8.25 -4.21 3.33
C CYS A 78 -8.91 -2.97 2.73
N PRO A 79 -10.07 -3.10 2.04
CA PRO A 79 -10.77 -1.96 1.48
C PRO A 79 -11.06 -0.88 2.53
N CYS A 80 -10.69 0.36 2.21
CA CYS A 80 -10.82 1.52 3.09
C CYS A 80 -12.15 2.29 2.90
N GLN A 81 -13.10 1.72 2.20
CA GLN A 81 -14.35 2.41 1.84
C GLN A 81 -15.10 3.01 3.04
N PRO A 82 -15.23 2.35 4.19
CA PRO A 82 -15.88 2.92 5.37
C PRO A 82 -15.12 4.11 5.97
N PHE A 83 -13.80 4.18 5.79
CA PHE A 83 -12.91 5.18 6.40
C PHE A 83 -12.38 6.22 5.42
N SER A 84 -12.72 6.13 4.12
CA SER A 84 -12.29 7.10 3.12
C SER A 84 -13.20 8.31 3.08
N THR A 85 -12.68 9.44 2.60
CA THR A 85 -13.47 10.67 2.38
C THR A 85 -14.59 10.48 1.33
N SER A 86 -14.50 9.44 0.51
CA SER A 86 -15.51 9.05 -0.48
C SER A 86 -16.54 8.06 0.07
N GLY A 87 -16.33 7.53 1.29
CA GLY A 87 -17.24 6.61 1.97
C GLY A 87 -18.32 7.34 2.75
N LYS A 88 -19.37 6.60 3.18
CA LYS A 88 -20.49 7.15 3.97
C LYS A 88 -20.15 7.42 5.43
N GLY A 89 -18.96 7.05 5.90
CA GLY A 89 -18.52 7.29 7.28
C GLY A 89 -19.02 6.31 8.32
N ASP A 90 -19.67 5.21 7.92
CA ASP A 90 -20.26 4.22 8.84
C ASP A 90 -19.22 3.35 9.57
N GLY A 91 -17.95 3.46 9.17
CA GLY A 91 -16.80 2.87 9.89
C GLY A 91 -16.92 1.35 10.06
N PHE A 92 -16.83 0.90 11.31
CA PHE A 92 -16.85 -0.52 11.67
C PHE A 92 -18.22 -1.20 11.51
N THR A 93 -19.29 -0.46 11.31
CA THR A 93 -20.64 -1.01 11.07
C THR A 93 -20.93 -1.23 9.58
N ASP A 94 -20.01 -0.86 8.69
CA ASP A 94 -20.15 -1.04 7.24
C ASP A 94 -19.90 -2.51 6.86
N GLU A 95 -20.79 -3.09 6.06
CA GLU A 95 -20.68 -4.46 5.52
C GLU A 95 -19.39 -4.72 4.75
N ARG A 96 -18.69 -3.65 4.32
CA ARG A 96 -17.39 -3.71 3.64
C ARG A 96 -16.19 -3.77 4.59
N HIS A 97 -16.43 -3.91 5.91
CA HIS A 97 -15.39 -4.09 6.91
C HIS A 97 -14.93 -5.54 6.93
N LEU A 98 -13.99 -5.89 6.04
CA LEU A 98 -13.53 -7.25 5.79
C LEU A 98 -12.33 -7.69 6.67
N TRP A 99 -11.88 -6.84 7.59
CA TRP A 99 -10.80 -7.19 8.52
C TRP A 99 -11.10 -8.43 9.36
N PRO A 100 -12.32 -8.62 9.94
CA PRO A 100 -12.61 -9.81 10.73
C PRO A 100 -12.43 -11.12 9.97
N ALA A 101 -12.78 -11.16 8.67
CA ALA A 101 -12.58 -12.33 7.82
C ALA A 101 -11.09 -12.62 7.60
N LEU A 102 -10.31 -11.59 7.27
CA LEU A 102 -8.84 -11.74 7.14
C LEU A 102 -8.20 -12.16 8.46
N PHE A 103 -8.61 -11.54 9.57
CA PHE A 103 -8.08 -11.86 10.90
C PHE A 103 -8.41 -13.29 11.34
N HIS A 104 -9.60 -13.81 10.98
CA HIS A 104 -9.92 -15.22 11.18
C HIS A 104 -8.92 -16.13 10.46
N LEU A 105 -8.66 -15.89 9.18
CA LEU A 105 -7.68 -16.66 8.41
C LEU A 105 -6.27 -16.57 9.01
N ILE A 106 -5.84 -15.37 9.42
CA ILE A 106 -4.55 -15.16 10.11
C ILE A 106 -4.50 -15.96 11.41
N SER A 107 -5.56 -15.95 12.19
CA SER A 107 -5.62 -16.65 13.48
C SER A 107 -5.49 -18.17 13.35
N GLU A 108 -6.11 -18.74 12.30
CA GLU A 108 -6.11 -20.18 12.04
C GLU A 108 -4.83 -20.64 11.33
N CYS A 109 -4.33 -19.89 10.34
CA CYS A 109 -3.19 -20.29 9.52
C CYS A 109 -1.84 -19.84 10.10
N ARG A 110 -1.81 -18.82 10.95
CA ARG A 110 -0.61 -18.32 11.64
C ARG A 110 0.57 -18.05 10.69
N PRO A 111 0.40 -17.21 9.65
CA PRO A 111 1.51 -16.89 8.75
C PRO A 111 2.66 -16.22 9.50
N ASP A 112 3.91 -16.50 9.10
CA ASP A 112 5.10 -15.95 9.77
C ASP A 112 5.16 -14.42 9.68
N ILE A 113 4.88 -13.89 8.49
CA ILE A 113 5.01 -12.46 8.17
C ILE A 113 3.79 -11.98 7.39
N ILE A 114 3.26 -10.84 7.78
CA ILE A 114 2.13 -10.20 7.11
C ILE A 114 2.50 -8.75 6.82
N PHE A 115 2.40 -8.34 5.55
CA PHE A 115 2.47 -6.93 5.16
C PHE A 115 1.08 -6.41 4.81
N GLY A 116 0.83 -5.15 5.17
CA GLY A 116 -0.41 -4.51 4.80
C GLY A 116 -0.30 -3.01 4.59
N GLU A 117 -1.38 -2.44 4.05
CA GLU A 117 -1.46 -1.01 3.78
C GLU A 117 -2.86 -0.50 4.09
N GLN A 118 -2.94 0.76 4.49
CA GLN A 118 -4.19 1.46 4.73
C GLN A 118 -4.06 2.95 4.40
N VAL A 119 -5.18 3.60 4.13
CA VAL A 119 -5.22 5.06 3.90
C VAL A 119 -4.77 5.81 5.15
N ALA A 120 -3.85 6.76 4.98
CA ALA A 120 -3.39 7.66 6.03
C ALA A 120 -4.47 8.72 6.32
N SER A 121 -5.46 8.35 7.14
CA SER A 121 -6.55 9.21 7.58
C SER A 121 -6.84 8.95 9.06
N LYS A 122 -7.63 9.83 9.70
CA LYS A 122 -8.05 9.61 11.09
C LYS A 122 -8.74 8.25 11.27
N GLY A 123 -9.65 7.89 10.37
CA GLY A 123 -10.30 6.57 10.38
C GLY A 123 -9.32 5.42 10.12
N GLY A 124 -8.36 5.62 9.21
CA GLY A 124 -7.30 4.64 8.94
C GLY A 124 -6.39 4.39 10.15
N LEU A 125 -6.09 5.41 10.95
CA LEU A 125 -5.34 5.26 12.20
C LEU A 125 -6.13 4.47 13.25
N THR A 126 -7.43 4.77 13.43
CA THR A 126 -8.29 4.00 14.35
C THR A 126 -8.41 2.53 13.91
N TRP A 127 -8.50 2.30 12.61
CA TRP A 127 -8.51 0.96 12.05
C TRP A 127 -7.18 0.23 12.30
N LEU A 128 -6.05 0.92 12.12
CA LEU A 128 -4.73 0.35 12.35
C LEU A 128 -4.52 -0.02 13.83
N ASP A 129 -4.99 0.80 14.76
CA ASP A 129 -4.95 0.53 16.20
C ASP A 129 -5.71 -0.78 16.54
N LEU A 130 -6.90 -0.98 15.94
CA LEU A 130 -7.61 -2.26 16.03
C LEU A 130 -6.79 -3.43 15.49
N VAL A 131 -6.26 -3.30 14.26
CA VAL A 131 -5.47 -4.34 13.60
C VAL A 131 -4.25 -4.75 14.44
N GLN A 132 -3.54 -3.76 14.97
CA GLN A 132 -2.37 -4.02 15.83
C GLN A 132 -2.80 -4.72 17.13
N THR A 133 -3.88 -4.28 17.77
CA THR A 133 -4.40 -4.90 18.97
C THR A 133 -4.77 -6.37 18.74
N ASP A 134 -5.45 -6.66 17.64
CA ASP A 134 -5.87 -8.02 17.26
C ASP A 134 -4.65 -8.92 16.98
N LEU A 135 -3.65 -8.41 16.25
CA LEU A 135 -2.44 -9.16 15.90
C LEU A 135 -1.53 -9.38 17.11
N GLU A 136 -1.39 -8.38 17.98
CA GLU A 136 -0.62 -8.50 19.23
C GLU A 136 -1.27 -9.51 20.19
N ALA A 137 -2.62 -9.60 20.22
CA ALA A 137 -3.34 -10.63 20.97
C ALA A 137 -3.09 -12.05 20.43
N LYS A 138 -2.50 -12.17 19.23
CA LYS A 138 -2.06 -13.43 18.60
C LYS A 138 -0.52 -13.56 18.59
N ASP A 139 0.18 -12.85 19.46
CA ASP A 139 1.64 -12.91 19.62
C ASP A 139 2.45 -12.42 18.41
N TYR A 140 1.86 -11.59 17.52
CA TYR A 140 2.62 -10.91 16.48
C TYR A 140 3.28 -9.64 17.03
N ALA A 141 4.55 -9.44 16.67
CA ALA A 141 5.19 -8.13 16.81
C ALA A 141 4.75 -7.24 15.64
N THR A 142 4.14 -6.10 15.93
CA THR A 142 3.61 -5.20 14.92
C THR A 142 4.39 -3.90 14.83
N THR A 143 4.53 -3.36 13.62
CA THR A 143 5.02 -2.00 13.40
C THR A 143 4.34 -1.37 12.19
N ALA A 144 4.22 -0.05 12.21
CA ALA A 144 3.62 0.70 11.11
C ALA A 144 4.35 2.01 10.88
N VAL A 145 4.29 2.50 9.64
CA VAL A 145 4.90 3.78 9.24
C VAL A 145 4.02 4.47 8.19
N ASP A 146 3.90 5.78 8.30
CA ASP A 146 3.26 6.63 7.28
C ASP A 146 4.30 6.98 6.22
N LEU A 147 4.09 6.52 4.99
CA LEU A 147 4.97 6.74 3.87
C LEU A 147 4.29 7.54 2.76
N CYS A 148 5.04 8.54 2.28
CA CYS A 148 4.61 9.42 1.20
C CYS A 148 5.25 8.97 -0.13
N ALA A 149 4.45 8.76 -1.16
CA ALA A 149 4.93 8.34 -2.47
C ALA A 149 5.94 9.33 -3.09
N ALA A 150 5.79 10.62 -2.83
CA ALA A 150 6.74 11.64 -3.28
C ALA A 150 8.15 11.42 -2.71
N GLY A 151 8.28 10.83 -1.52
CA GLY A 151 9.57 10.47 -0.92
C GLY A 151 10.32 9.38 -1.70
N PHE A 152 9.61 8.63 -2.53
CA PHE A 152 10.13 7.57 -3.40
C PHE A 152 10.19 7.99 -4.88
N GLY A 153 10.16 9.29 -5.14
CA GLY A 153 10.28 9.86 -6.49
C GLY A 153 8.98 9.94 -7.27
N SER A 154 7.83 9.60 -6.67
CA SER A 154 6.54 9.79 -7.31
C SER A 154 6.23 11.29 -7.47
N PRO A 155 5.62 11.71 -8.59
CA PRO A 155 5.22 13.12 -8.79
C PRO A 155 3.94 13.51 -8.03
N HIS A 156 3.38 12.62 -7.23
CA HIS A 156 2.17 12.87 -6.45
C HIS A 156 2.38 12.48 -4.99
N ILE A 157 1.67 13.19 -4.11
CA ILE A 157 1.57 12.85 -2.70
C ILE A 157 0.50 11.76 -2.58
N ARG A 158 0.89 10.59 -2.13
CA ARG A 158 0.00 9.51 -1.78
C ARG A 158 0.50 8.93 -0.47
N GLN A 159 0.04 9.50 0.63
CA GLN A 159 0.37 9.01 1.97
C GLN A 159 -0.44 7.77 2.28
N ARG A 160 0.25 6.77 2.81
CA ARG A 160 -0.34 5.50 3.22
C ARG A 160 0.37 4.96 4.46
N LEU A 161 -0.41 4.33 5.31
CA LEU A 161 0.10 3.58 6.46
C LEU A 161 0.52 2.20 5.96
N TYR A 162 1.81 1.94 5.96
CA TYR A 162 2.35 0.60 5.71
C TYR A 162 2.63 -0.06 7.05
N TRP A 163 2.22 -1.31 7.20
CA TRP A 163 2.43 -2.04 8.43
C TRP A 163 2.94 -3.46 8.16
N VAL A 164 3.63 -4.03 9.13
CA VAL A 164 4.10 -5.40 9.13
C VAL A 164 3.82 -6.05 10.48
N ALA A 165 3.45 -7.32 10.44
CA ALA A 165 3.33 -8.18 11.61
C ALA A 165 4.25 -9.40 11.43
N ASP A 166 5.01 -9.74 12.47
CA ASP A 166 6.02 -10.81 12.49
C ASP A 166 5.78 -11.72 13.69
N SER A 167 5.42 -13.00 13.44
CA SER A 167 5.19 -13.99 14.49
C SER A 167 6.52 -14.53 15.10
N ASN A 168 7.62 -14.43 14.34
CA ASN A 168 8.96 -14.83 14.78
C ASN A 168 9.72 -13.67 15.42
N GLY A 169 9.12 -12.47 15.41
CA GLY A 169 9.58 -11.40 16.26
C GLY A 169 9.53 -11.92 17.69
N GLU A 170 10.55 -12.73 18.06
CA GLU A 170 10.71 -13.11 19.45
C GLU A 170 10.32 -11.90 20.29
N GLN A 171 9.48 -12.12 21.27
CA GLN A 171 9.35 -11.22 22.39
C GLN A 171 10.78 -10.93 22.86
N ARG A 172 11.45 -10.06 22.11
CA ARG A 172 12.71 -9.51 22.55
C ARG A 172 12.33 -8.85 23.85
N LYS A 173 12.54 -9.58 24.92
CA LYS A 173 12.50 -9.05 26.27
C LYS A 173 13.23 -7.74 26.15
N ARG A 174 12.47 -6.67 25.86
CA ARG A 174 12.94 -5.32 26.04
C ARG A 174 13.27 -5.25 27.52
N SER A 175 14.51 -5.55 27.81
CA SER A 175 15.13 -5.15 29.04
C SER A 175 15.01 -3.62 29.07
N GLY A 176 14.01 -3.12 29.75
CA GLY A 176 13.75 -1.70 29.86
C GLY A 176 12.33 -1.31 29.43
N ASN A 177 11.58 -0.98 30.42
CA ASN A 177 10.25 -0.39 30.50
C ASN A 177 9.99 0.74 29.49
N THR A 178 9.73 0.43 28.23
CA THR A 178 9.16 1.40 27.30
C THR A 178 7.99 0.76 26.56
N ARG A 179 6.77 1.03 27.07
CA ARG A 179 5.55 0.89 26.28
C ARG A 179 5.77 1.60 24.94
N PRO A 180 5.35 1.02 23.80
CA PRO A 180 5.27 1.79 22.57
C PRO A 180 4.42 3.02 22.86
N ALA A 181 4.96 4.19 22.54
CA ALA A 181 4.23 5.44 22.73
C ALA A 181 2.91 5.34 21.93
N ARG A 182 1.78 5.53 22.61
CA ARG A 182 0.49 5.67 21.94
C ARG A 182 0.58 6.82 20.96
N TRP A 183 -0.08 6.70 19.83
CA TRP A 183 -0.13 7.74 18.79
C TRP A 183 -0.58 9.11 19.34
N ASP A 184 -1.33 9.14 20.44
CA ASP A 184 -1.76 10.36 21.14
C ASP A 184 -0.59 11.17 21.71
N GLU A 185 0.56 10.55 21.99
CA GLU A 185 1.75 11.24 22.50
C GLU A 185 2.53 11.95 21.38
N TYR A 186 2.35 11.53 20.12
CA TYR A 186 2.97 12.20 18.98
C TYR A 186 2.29 13.51 18.59
N SER A 187 1.01 13.68 18.93
CA SER A 187 0.27 14.93 18.70
C SER A 187 0.62 16.05 19.69
N ASN A 188 1.31 15.74 20.79
CA ASN A 188 1.63 16.67 21.87
C ASN A 188 3.15 16.90 22.07
N GLY A 189 3.93 17.04 20.99
CA GLY A 189 5.30 17.56 21.06
C GLY A 189 6.39 16.58 21.53
N GLY A 190 6.12 15.28 21.58
CA GLY A 190 7.15 14.25 21.75
C GLY A 190 8.10 14.22 20.56
N LYS A 191 9.42 14.15 20.79
CA LYS A 191 10.45 14.08 19.74
C LYS A 191 10.21 12.84 18.88
N ALA A 192 9.51 13.01 17.74
CA ALA A 192 9.40 12.00 16.72
C ALA A 192 10.80 11.48 16.32
N SER A 193 10.93 10.20 16.05
CA SER A 193 12.20 9.66 15.59
C SER A 193 12.67 10.47 14.37
N ARG A 194 13.97 10.75 14.28
CA ARG A 194 14.57 11.59 13.22
C ARG A 194 14.12 11.23 11.80
N LEU A 195 13.72 9.98 11.57
CA LEU A 195 13.22 9.51 10.28
C LEU A 195 11.80 10.02 9.98
N GLY A 196 10.89 9.96 10.93
CA GLY A 196 9.49 10.42 10.75
C GLY A 196 9.40 11.94 10.54
N ILE A 197 10.21 12.74 11.26
CA ILE A 197 10.27 14.20 11.09
C ILE A 197 10.82 14.56 9.70
N ALA A 198 11.87 13.90 9.24
CA ALA A 198 12.47 14.18 7.93
C ALA A 198 11.49 13.90 6.78
N TYR A 199 10.64 12.87 6.89
CA TYR A 199 9.63 12.55 5.87
C TYR A 199 8.46 13.55 5.91
N SER A 200 7.95 13.88 7.08
CA SER A 200 6.86 14.86 7.24
C SER A 200 7.27 16.25 6.74
N GLU A 201 8.46 16.73 7.12
CA GLU A 201 8.99 18.02 6.66
C GLU A 201 9.24 18.05 5.14
N ARG A 202 9.70 16.94 4.55
CA ARG A 202 9.89 16.85 3.09
C ARG A 202 8.56 16.89 2.34
N CYS A 203 7.55 16.17 2.82
CA CYS A 203 6.22 16.21 2.21
C CYS A 203 5.61 17.62 2.30
N SER A 204 5.69 18.26 3.46
CA SER A 204 5.18 19.61 3.67
C SER A 204 5.91 20.65 2.80
N ARG A 205 7.24 20.52 2.67
CA ARG A 205 8.05 21.41 1.83
C ARG A 205 7.72 21.24 0.35
N PHE A 206 7.47 19.99 -0.10
CA PHE A 206 7.07 19.69 -1.46
C PHE A 206 5.68 20.25 -1.80
N GLU A 207 4.74 20.23 -0.86
CA GLU A 207 3.42 20.88 -1.02
C GLU A 207 3.54 22.41 -1.14
N ILE A 208 4.38 23.02 -0.32
CA ILE A 208 4.61 24.48 -0.34
C ILE A 208 5.27 24.91 -1.65
N GLU A 209 6.27 24.18 -2.13
CA GLU A 209 6.92 24.46 -3.41
C GLU A 209 5.96 24.28 -4.59
N ARG A 210 5.15 23.22 -4.60
CA ARG A 210 4.16 22.98 -5.65
C ARG A 210 3.07 24.04 -5.67
N ASN A 211 2.60 24.50 -4.50
CA ASN A 211 1.61 25.56 -4.42
C ASN A 211 2.18 26.91 -4.87
N ARG A 212 3.46 27.18 -4.61
CA ARG A 212 4.15 28.37 -5.12
C ARG A 212 4.35 28.33 -6.64
N GLU A 213 4.71 27.17 -7.21
CA GLU A 213 4.84 26.99 -8.65
C GLU A 213 3.50 27.11 -9.37
N ASN A 214 2.41 26.57 -8.81
CA ASN A 214 1.07 26.73 -9.35
C ASN A 214 0.61 28.20 -9.30
N ALA A 215 0.89 28.94 -8.23
CA ALA A 215 0.58 30.37 -8.14
C ALA A 215 1.39 31.22 -9.15
N LEU A 216 2.61 30.82 -9.46
CA LEU A 216 3.44 31.49 -10.48
C LEU A 216 2.98 31.16 -11.92
N LEU A 217 2.39 29.97 -12.13
CA LEU A 217 1.82 29.56 -13.42
C LEU A 217 0.47 30.25 -13.73
N GLU A 218 -0.32 30.55 -12.70
CA GLU A 218 -1.56 31.34 -12.87
C GLU A 218 -1.31 32.79 -13.29
N VAL A 219 -0.14 33.35 -12.96
CA VAL A 219 0.23 34.74 -13.33
C VAL A 219 0.84 34.79 -14.74
N ALA A 220 1.35 33.70 -15.28
CA ALA A 220 1.90 33.62 -16.63
C ALA A 220 0.87 33.08 -17.62
N GLY A 221 -0.22 33.79 -17.81
CA GLY A 221 -1.17 33.53 -18.89
C GLY A 221 -0.51 33.65 -20.26
N SER A 222 -0.84 32.69 -21.14
CA SER A 222 -0.58 32.67 -22.58
C SER A 222 0.54 31.78 -23.07
N GLY A 223 0.10 30.71 -23.71
CA GLY A 223 0.70 30.07 -24.89
C GLY A 223 2.21 29.78 -24.85
N GLY A 224 2.61 28.56 -24.53
CA GLY A 224 4.00 28.16 -24.77
C GLY A 224 4.39 26.93 -23.95
N ASN A 225 4.81 25.91 -24.65
CA ASN A 225 5.63 24.78 -24.25
C ASN A 225 5.80 24.60 -22.73
N HIS A 226 4.84 23.96 -22.07
CA HIS A 226 4.96 23.63 -20.64
C HIS A 226 6.07 22.59 -20.46
N ASN A 227 7.25 23.07 -20.09
CA ASN A 227 8.39 22.26 -19.71
C ASN A 227 8.05 21.61 -18.34
N THR A 228 7.32 20.50 -18.37
CA THR A 228 7.10 19.67 -17.17
C THR A 228 8.47 19.25 -16.66
N LYS A 229 8.82 19.68 -15.45
CA LYS A 229 10.12 19.32 -14.85
C LYS A 229 10.19 17.79 -14.75
N LYS A 230 11.27 17.21 -15.27
CA LYS A 230 11.52 15.79 -15.18
C LYS A 230 11.52 15.36 -13.71
N THR A 231 10.68 14.40 -13.37
CA THR A 231 10.70 13.75 -12.07
C THR A 231 11.90 12.81 -11.97
N ASN A 232 12.38 12.56 -10.77
CA ASN A 232 13.47 11.60 -10.53
C ASN A 232 12.93 10.21 -10.17
N GLY A 233 13.78 9.17 -10.30
CA GLY A 233 13.45 7.81 -9.90
C GLY A 233 12.48 7.11 -10.85
N TYR A 234 11.56 6.32 -10.30
CA TYR A 234 10.60 5.48 -11.04
C TYR A 234 9.74 6.26 -12.04
N TRP A 235 9.39 7.50 -11.70
CA TRP A 235 8.51 8.35 -12.51
C TRP A 235 9.25 9.27 -13.48
N ARG A 236 10.55 9.05 -13.69
CA ARG A 236 11.39 9.90 -14.55
C ARG A 236 10.86 10.01 -15.98
N ASP A 237 10.29 8.91 -16.49
CA ASP A 237 9.83 8.78 -17.86
C ASP A 237 8.29 8.79 -17.95
N ALA A 238 7.59 9.36 -16.94
CA ALA A 238 6.14 9.44 -16.92
C ALA A 238 5.60 10.38 -18.03
N ASP A 239 4.51 9.93 -18.69
CA ASP A 239 3.74 10.79 -19.56
C ASP A 239 2.81 11.68 -18.72
N TRP A 240 2.64 12.94 -19.14
CA TRP A 240 1.80 13.90 -18.46
C TRP A 240 0.51 14.14 -19.23
N LEU A 241 -0.63 13.93 -18.59
CA LEU A 241 -1.95 14.09 -19.19
C LEU A 241 -2.69 15.28 -18.57
N TYR A 242 -3.19 16.14 -19.44
CA TYR A 242 -4.07 17.22 -19.03
C TYR A 242 -5.48 16.68 -18.76
N CYS A 243 -6.00 16.94 -17.56
CA CYS A 243 -7.29 16.43 -17.10
C CYS A 243 -8.39 17.49 -17.20
N THR A 244 -9.65 17.06 -17.13
CA THR A 244 -10.84 17.92 -17.23
C THR A 244 -10.99 18.91 -16.06
N ASP A 245 -10.21 18.79 -15.01
CA ASP A 245 -10.12 19.69 -13.85
C ASP A 245 -8.91 20.64 -13.96
N ASP A 246 -8.44 20.89 -15.17
CA ASP A 246 -7.34 21.80 -15.52
C ASP A 246 -6.01 21.47 -14.84
N LYS A 247 -5.79 20.19 -14.47
CA LYS A 247 -4.54 19.72 -13.86
C LYS A 247 -3.82 18.71 -14.73
N TRP A 248 -2.51 18.84 -14.76
CA TRP A 248 -1.64 17.82 -15.34
C TRP A 248 -1.39 16.70 -14.34
N ARG A 249 -1.59 15.45 -14.78
CA ARG A 249 -1.31 14.25 -13.98
C ARG A 249 -0.34 13.33 -14.70
N PRO A 250 0.65 12.81 -13.98
CA PRO A 250 1.56 11.85 -14.57
C PRO A 250 0.88 10.49 -14.69
N VAL A 251 1.19 9.80 -15.75
CA VAL A 251 0.83 8.40 -15.98
C VAL A 251 2.06 7.64 -16.42
N GLU A 252 2.07 6.34 -16.20
CA GLU A 252 3.14 5.47 -16.66
C GLU A 252 3.23 5.54 -18.18
N SER A 253 4.46 5.69 -18.69
CA SER A 253 4.72 5.83 -20.13
C SER A 253 4.18 4.63 -20.91
N GLY A 254 3.53 4.89 -22.04
CA GLY A 254 2.89 3.88 -22.86
C GLY A 254 1.52 3.39 -22.37
N THR A 255 1.06 3.85 -21.20
CA THR A 255 -0.34 3.62 -20.79
C THR A 255 -1.24 4.69 -21.41
N PHE A 256 -2.04 4.30 -22.40
CA PHE A 256 -3.10 5.16 -22.95
C PHE A 256 -4.47 4.90 -22.26
N PRO A 257 -4.57 4.86 -20.91
CA PRO A 257 -5.81 4.50 -20.23
C PRO A 257 -6.89 5.57 -20.31
N LEU A 258 -6.54 6.78 -20.79
CA LEU A 258 -7.37 7.97 -20.61
C LEU A 258 -7.99 8.48 -21.92
N VAL A 259 -7.76 7.81 -23.05
CA VAL A 259 -8.43 8.15 -24.30
C VAL A 259 -9.90 7.71 -24.24
N ASN A 260 -10.81 8.59 -24.60
CA ASN A 260 -12.24 8.26 -24.69
C ASN A 260 -12.46 7.10 -25.67
N GLY A 261 -13.24 6.08 -25.27
CA GLY A 261 -13.57 4.95 -26.11
C GLY A 261 -12.70 3.70 -25.97
N ILE A 262 -11.68 3.69 -25.10
CA ILE A 262 -10.91 2.47 -24.82
C ILE A 262 -11.74 1.49 -23.98
N ALA A 263 -11.84 0.24 -24.43
CA ALA A 263 -12.46 -0.84 -23.68
C ALA A 263 -11.79 -1.03 -22.30
N GLY A 264 -12.60 -1.20 -21.26
CA GLY A 264 -12.09 -1.42 -19.90
C GLY A 264 -11.56 -0.18 -19.17
N ARG A 265 -11.75 1.05 -19.70
CA ARG A 265 -11.26 2.30 -19.09
C ARG A 265 -11.62 2.43 -17.60
N VAL A 266 -12.87 2.16 -17.23
CA VAL A 266 -13.34 2.29 -15.84
C VAL A 266 -12.61 1.27 -14.93
N GLY A 267 -12.47 0.03 -15.40
CA GLY A 267 -11.72 -1.01 -14.68
C GLY A 267 -10.25 -0.60 -14.47
N ARG A 268 -9.58 -0.10 -15.51
CA ARG A 268 -8.19 0.37 -15.42
C ARG A 268 -8.02 1.52 -14.43
N LEU A 269 -8.88 2.55 -14.52
CA LEU A 269 -8.81 3.70 -13.60
C LEU A 269 -9.08 3.29 -12.15
N ARG A 270 -10.01 2.36 -11.92
CA ARG A 270 -10.28 1.81 -10.60
C ARG A 270 -9.09 0.98 -10.09
N ALA A 271 -8.54 0.12 -10.92
CA ALA A 271 -7.39 -0.72 -10.59
C ALA A 271 -6.16 0.12 -10.19
N TYR A 272 -5.79 1.10 -11.01
CA TYR A 272 -4.68 2.01 -10.69
C TYR A 272 -4.98 2.93 -9.48
N GLY A 273 -6.22 3.38 -9.34
CA GLY A 273 -6.63 4.22 -8.21
C GLY A 273 -6.56 3.49 -6.87
N ASN A 274 -6.83 2.20 -6.84
CA ASN A 274 -6.80 1.38 -5.64
C ASN A 274 -5.41 0.78 -5.36
N ALA A 275 -4.54 0.67 -6.38
CA ALA A 275 -3.22 0.07 -6.22
C ALA A 275 -2.34 0.84 -5.25
N ILE A 276 -1.52 0.13 -4.50
CA ILE A 276 -0.41 0.71 -3.74
C ILE A 276 0.70 1.17 -4.69
N VAL A 277 1.62 2.01 -4.21
CA VAL A 277 2.75 2.50 -5.01
C VAL A 277 3.90 1.50 -4.90
N ALA A 278 4.22 0.79 -5.97
CA ALA A 278 5.20 -0.30 -5.96
C ALA A 278 6.57 0.10 -5.39
N PRO A 279 7.22 1.23 -5.76
CA PRO A 279 8.48 1.65 -5.14
C PRO A 279 8.40 1.89 -3.64
N VAL A 280 7.25 2.34 -3.13
CA VAL A 280 7.05 2.54 -1.67
C VAL A 280 6.98 1.19 -0.98
N ALA A 281 6.18 0.26 -1.50
CA ALA A 281 6.07 -1.09 -0.97
C ALA A 281 7.42 -1.83 -1.02
N GLU A 282 8.16 -1.73 -2.13
CA GLU A 282 9.51 -2.28 -2.27
C GLU A 282 10.46 -1.74 -1.19
N GLY A 283 10.49 -0.41 -1.00
CA GLY A 283 11.33 0.23 0.02
C GLY A 283 10.96 -0.19 1.43
N PHE A 284 9.66 -0.33 1.73
CA PHE A 284 9.18 -0.80 3.02
C PHE A 284 9.62 -2.24 3.30
N ILE A 285 9.43 -3.14 2.33
CA ILE A 285 9.83 -4.55 2.43
C ILE A 285 11.34 -4.67 2.62
N LYS A 286 12.15 -3.94 1.82
CA LYS A 286 13.61 -3.92 1.97
C LYS A 286 14.04 -3.47 3.37
N SER A 287 13.45 -2.39 3.87
CA SER A 287 13.76 -1.88 5.22
C SER A 287 13.45 -2.91 6.31
N TYR A 288 12.36 -3.67 6.16
CA TYR A 288 12.05 -4.77 7.06
C TYR A 288 13.10 -5.89 6.96
N MET A 289 13.45 -6.32 5.73
CA MET A 289 14.45 -7.39 5.50
C MET A 289 15.82 -7.01 6.08
N ASP A 290 16.28 -5.78 5.87
CA ASP A 290 17.55 -5.27 6.40
C ASP A 290 17.54 -5.23 7.93
N THR A 291 16.41 -4.86 8.54
CA THR A 291 16.24 -4.84 9.98
C THR A 291 16.36 -6.24 10.57
N VAL A 292 15.71 -7.24 9.97
CA VAL A 292 15.76 -8.63 10.43
C VAL A 292 17.15 -9.24 10.22
N ALA A 293 17.80 -8.96 9.07
CA ALA A 293 19.16 -9.45 8.79
C ALA A 293 20.22 -8.86 9.73
N GLY A 294 20.10 -7.57 10.09
CA GLY A 294 21.01 -6.91 11.02
C GLY A 294 20.82 -7.31 12.48
N MET A 295 19.86 -8.18 12.75
CA MET A 295 19.54 -8.71 14.08
C MET A 295 19.98 -10.17 14.30
N GLN A 296 20.42 -10.85 13.23
CA GLN A 296 21.06 -12.17 13.26
C GLN A 296 22.57 -12.03 13.41
#